data_b6173aa1a9398c4ec7336de1689f7b5f
#
_entry.id   b6173aa1a9398c4ec7336de1689f7b5f
#
_cell.length_a   1.000
_cell.length_b   1.000
_cell.length_c   1.000
_cell.angle_alpha   90.00
_cell.angle_beta   90.00
_cell.angle_gamma   90.00
#
_symmetry.space_group_name_H-M   'P 1'
#
loop_
_entity.id
_entity.type
_entity.pdbx_description
1 polymer ?
#
loop_
_entity_poly.entity_id
_entity_poly.type
_entity_poly.pdbx_seq_one_letter_code
_entity_poly.pdbx_strand_id
1 'polypeptide(L)'
;MRLLRNLVFAVLLVPCAARAQSASDEAAVRNIPQGFVAAWAKHSGHELAKLMSEDVDFVNVAGDWLHGRKDFELYHTRLLSGPFHEAVLASLQTSVRFLRPDLAVLHWSWRVEGDKNDDLTPRKPRNGLFTMIVVKKNAEWLIVVAQNTNQIPGPNPELDGITPPIVLPKE
;
A
#
# COMPACT_ATOMS: atom_id res chain seq x y z
N MET A 1 41.52 -51.65 -34.21
CA MET A 1 41.64 -50.77 -33.04
C MET A 1 40.68 -49.58 -33.22
N ARG A 2 39.55 -49.62 -32.55
CA ARG A 2 38.56 -48.49 -32.56
C ARG A 2 38.70 -47.73 -31.28
N LEU A 3 39.17 -46.47 -31.36
CA LEU A 3 39.21 -45.53 -30.22
C LEU A 3 37.79 -44.96 -29.99
N LEU A 4 37.17 -45.32 -28.85
CA LEU A 4 35.96 -44.66 -28.35
C LEU A 4 36.42 -43.33 -27.72
N ARG A 5 36.02 -42.19 -28.29
CA ARG A 5 36.12 -40.87 -27.69
C ARG A 5 34.95 -40.66 -26.76
N ASN A 6 35.18 -40.73 -25.45
CA ASN A 6 34.20 -40.35 -24.45
C ASN A 6 34.01 -38.83 -24.46
N LEU A 7 32.86 -38.35 -24.89
CA LEU A 7 32.46 -36.95 -24.81
C LEU A 7 31.84 -36.73 -23.40
N VAL A 8 32.59 -36.09 -22.51
CA VAL A 8 32.05 -35.69 -21.19
C VAL A 8 31.29 -34.39 -21.37
N PHE A 9 29.96 -34.47 -21.28
CA PHE A 9 29.11 -33.28 -21.22
C PHE A 9 29.15 -32.70 -19.81
N ALA A 10 29.88 -31.60 -19.64
CA ALA A 10 29.84 -30.81 -18.41
C ALA A 10 28.53 -30.00 -18.37
N VAL A 11 27.58 -30.43 -17.56
CA VAL A 11 26.38 -29.63 -17.25
C VAL A 11 26.78 -28.49 -16.33
N LEU A 12 26.88 -27.28 -16.86
CA LEU A 12 27.01 -26.05 -16.08
C LEU A 12 25.68 -25.78 -15.36
N LEU A 13 25.59 -26.18 -14.11
CA LEU A 13 24.55 -25.73 -13.18
C LEU A 13 24.77 -24.24 -12.90
N VAL A 14 24.05 -23.38 -13.62
CA VAL A 14 23.97 -21.94 -13.28
C VAL A 14 23.15 -21.85 -12.00
N PRO A 15 23.73 -21.43 -10.86
CA PRO A 15 22.93 -21.22 -9.65
C PRO A 15 21.94 -20.10 -9.93
N CYS A 16 20.66 -20.40 -9.94
CA CYS A 16 19.61 -19.40 -9.87
C CYS A 16 19.70 -18.76 -8.48
N ALA A 17 20.55 -17.71 -8.34
CA ALA A 17 20.64 -16.93 -7.14
C ALA A 17 19.28 -16.21 -6.98
N ALA A 18 18.37 -16.81 -6.20
CA ALA A 18 17.23 -16.09 -5.68
C ALA A 18 17.78 -14.86 -4.96
N ARG A 19 17.65 -13.69 -5.59
CA ARG A 19 18.07 -12.43 -4.97
C ARG A 19 17.22 -12.25 -3.73
N ALA A 20 17.82 -12.47 -2.56
CA ALA A 20 17.20 -12.13 -1.29
C ALA A 20 16.83 -10.63 -1.33
N GLN A 21 15.63 -10.31 -0.86
CA GLN A 21 15.19 -8.93 -0.74
C GLN A 21 16.21 -8.12 0.06
N SER A 22 16.59 -6.93 -0.43
CA SER A 22 17.52 -6.09 0.32
C SER A 22 16.81 -5.48 1.55
N ALA A 23 17.54 -5.38 2.66
CA ALA A 23 17.01 -4.75 3.88
C ALA A 23 16.56 -3.30 3.63
N SER A 24 17.22 -2.59 2.71
CA SER A 24 16.85 -1.23 2.31
C SER A 24 15.53 -1.19 1.53
N ASP A 25 15.26 -2.16 0.67
CA ASP A 25 13.99 -2.25 -0.06
C ASP A 25 12.85 -2.60 0.89
N GLU A 26 13.07 -3.52 1.81
CA GLU A 26 12.06 -3.85 2.82
C GLU A 26 11.71 -2.63 3.68
N ALA A 27 12.72 -1.90 4.15
CA ALA A 27 12.51 -0.67 4.92
C ALA A 27 11.77 0.40 4.10
N ALA A 28 12.11 0.57 2.82
CA ALA A 28 11.47 1.53 1.94
C ALA A 28 9.97 1.21 1.75
N VAL A 29 9.63 -0.04 1.46
CA VAL A 29 8.23 -0.47 1.30
C VAL A 29 7.46 -0.34 2.61
N ARG A 30 8.02 -0.76 3.75
CA ARG A 30 7.39 -0.62 5.08
C ARG A 30 7.14 0.83 5.47
N ASN A 31 7.91 1.78 4.92
CA ASN A 31 7.79 3.20 5.23
C ASN A 31 6.79 3.94 4.33
N ILE A 32 6.21 3.32 3.31
CA ILE A 32 5.19 3.95 2.44
C ILE A 32 4.01 4.52 3.25
N PRO A 33 3.43 3.80 4.24
CA PRO A 33 2.37 4.35 5.08
C PRO A 33 2.76 5.63 5.82
N GLN A 34 3.98 5.70 6.32
CA GLN A 34 4.48 6.89 7.01
C GLN A 34 4.65 8.07 6.05
N GLY A 35 5.12 7.80 4.84
CA GLY A 35 5.16 8.79 3.75
C GLY A 35 3.76 9.31 3.41
N PHE A 36 2.77 8.42 3.36
CA PHE A 36 1.38 8.78 3.11
C PHE A 36 0.81 9.66 4.24
N VAL A 37 1.02 9.28 5.51
CA VAL A 37 0.61 10.08 6.68
C VAL A 37 1.29 11.45 6.67
N ALA A 38 2.60 11.51 6.38
CA ALA A 38 3.33 12.77 6.32
C ALA A 38 2.83 13.70 5.19
N ALA A 39 2.49 13.14 4.03
CA ALA A 39 1.89 13.89 2.92
C ALA A 39 0.47 14.34 3.24
N TRP A 40 -0.33 13.49 3.90
CA TRP A 40 -1.66 13.82 4.40
C TRP A 40 -1.62 15.00 5.38
N ALA A 41 -0.71 14.99 6.34
CA ALA A 41 -0.55 16.05 7.33
C ALA A 41 -0.21 17.43 6.72
N LYS A 42 0.31 17.46 5.48
CA LYS A 42 0.50 18.69 4.71
C LYS A 42 -0.78 19.17 4.03
N HIS A 43 -1.86 18.40 4.10
CA HIS A 43 -3.13 18.63 3.38
C HIS A 43 -2.93 18.89 1.88
N SER A 44 -2.01 18.15 1.27
CA SER A 44 -1.59 18.34 -0.13
C SER A 44 -1.81 17.08 -0.96
N GLY A 45 -2.78 17.13 -1.89
CA GLY A 45 -2.97 16.07 -2.89
C GLY A 45 -1.74 15.87 -3.75
N HIS A 46 -0.98 16.94 -4.04
CA HIS A 46 0.28 16.88 -4.77
C HIS A 46 1.35 16.05 -4.03
N GLU A 47 1.52 16.26 -2.73
CA GLU A 47 2.48 15.48 -1.94
C GLU A 47 2.08 13.99 -1.86
N LEU A 48 0.78 13.70 -1.74
CA LEU A 48 0.29 12.33 -1.80
C LEU A 48 0.54 11.68 -3.17
N ALA A 49 0.35 12.44 -4.25
CA ALA A 49 0.53 11.95 -5.61
C ALA A 49 1.98 11.54 -5.93
N LYS A 50 2.97 12.06 -5.21
CA LYS A 50 4.39 11.65 -5.37
C LYS A 50 4.63 10.18 -5.01
N LEU A 51 3.77 9.59 -4.19
CA LEU A 51 3.85 8.17 -3.83
C LEU A 51 3.26 7.25 -4.90
N MET A 52 2.53 7.79 -5.87
CA MET A 52 1.81 7.06 -6.89
C MET A 52 2.62 6.94 -8.18
N SER A 53 2.49 5.81 -8.88
CA SER A 53 2.94 5.71 -10.26
C SER A 53 2.09 6.61 -11.17
N GLU A 54 2.57 6.93 -12.36
CA GLU A 54 1.81 7.75 -13.32
C GLU A 54 0.50 7.09 -13.74
N ASP A 55 0.52 5.77 -13.82
CA ASP A 55 -0.56 4.88 -14.26
C ASP A 55 -1.29 4.20 -13.08
N VAL A 56 -1.29 4.77 -11.88
CA VAL A 56 -1.90 4.15 -10.70
C VAL A 56 -3.40 3.91 -10.88
N ASP A 57 -3.86 2.75 -10.43
CA ASP A 57 -5.27 2.45 -10.20
C ASP A 57 -5.59 2.60 -8.71
N PHE A 58 -6.45 3.54 -8.37
CA PHE A 58 -6.81 3.81 -6.98
C PHE A 58 -8.32 3.73 -6.77
N VAL A 59 -8.74 2.82 -5.89
CA VAL A 59 -10.15 2.71 -5.48
C VAL A 59 -10.29 3.24 -4.06
N ASN A 60 -11.14 4.25 -3.87
CA ASN A 60 -11.39 4.85 -2.56
C ASN A 60 -12.40 4.04 -1.72
N VAL A 61 -12.66 4.50 -0.48
CA VAL A 61 -13.59 3.83 0.45
C VAL A 61 -15.05 3.85 0.00
N ALA A 62 -15.41 4.70 -0.95
CA ALA A 62 -16.76 4.78 -1.54
C ALA A 62 -16.92 3.90 -2.78
N GLY A 63 -15.82 3.35 -3.30
CA GLY A 63 -15.78 2.55 -4.51
C GLY A 63 -15.49 3.36 -5.78
N ASP A 64 -15.18 4.65 -5.67
CA ASP A 64 -14.76 5.44 -6.84
C ASP A 64 -13.39 4.98 -7.30
N TRP A 65 -13.26 4.75 -8.59
CA TRP A 65 -12.05 4.30 -9.24
C TRP A 65 -11.36 5.46 -9.96
N LEU A 66 -10.22 5.89 -9.43
CA LEU A 66 -9.41 6.96 -9.98
C LEU A 66 -8.30 6.37 -10.85
N HIS A 67 -8.16 6.91 -12.07
CA HIS A 67 -7.21 6.43 -13.07
C HIS A 67 -6.03 7.38 -13.23
N GLY A 68 -4.86 6.90 -12.84
CA GLY A 68 -3.60 7.63 -12.95
C GLY A 68 -3.39 8.68 -11.85
N ARG A 69 -2.12 9.07 -11.73
CA ARG A 69 -1.64 10.01 -10.71
C ARG A 69 -2.38 11.35 -10.71
N LYS A 70 -2.74 11.85 -11.89
CA LYS A 70 -3.40 13.15 -12.04
C LYS A 70 -4.81 13.17 -11.44
N ASP A 71 -5.59 12.13 -11.68
CA ASP A 71 -6.94 12.01 -11.10
C ASP A 71 -6.86 11.81 -9.59
N PHE A 72 -5.90 11.00 -9.12
CA PHE A 72 -5.60 10.83 -7.71
C PHE A 72 -5.25 12.16 -7.03
N GLU A 73 -4.36 12.96 -7.64
CA GLU A 73 -3.96 14.27 -7.12
C GLU A 73 -5.15 15.24 -7.03
N LEU A 74 -5.94 15.34 -8.10
CA LEU A 74 -7.11 16.22 -8.16
C LEU A 74 -8.15 15.85 -7.11
N TYR A 75 -8.44 14.56 -6.97
CA TYR A 75 -9.39 14.05 -5.98
C TYR A 75 -8.92 14.40 -4.55
N HIS A 76 -7.68 14.05 -4.21
CA HIS A 76 -7.16 14.29 -2.86
C HIS A 76 -6.94 15.78 -2.55
N THR A 77 -6.64 16.61 -3.55
CA THR A 77 -6.59 18.06 -3.36
C THR A 77 -7.95 18.61 -2.95
N ARG A 78 -9.03 18.18 -3.61
CA ARG A 78 -10.41 18.59 -3.25
C ARG A 78 -10.83 18.05 -1.89
N LEU A 79 -10.52 16.77 -1.62
CA LEU A 79 -10.83 16.12 -0.36
C LEU A 79 -10.18 16.84 0.82
N LEU A 80 -8.88 17.11 0.74
CA LEU A 80 -8.07 17.71 1.80
C LEU A 80 -8.28 19.22 1.96
N SER A 81 -8.76 19.93 0.96
CA SER A 81 -9.18 21.33 1.09
C SER A 81 -10.65 21.49 1.52
N GLY A 82 -11.42 20.41 1.52
CA GLY A 82 -12.84 20.37 1.85
C GLY A 82 -13.14 19.58 3.12
N PRO A 83 -13.93 18.49 3.05
CA PRO A 83 -14.41 17.75 4.22
C PRO A 83 -13.30 17.18 5.13
N PHE A 84 -12.10 17.00 4.60
CA PHE A 84 -10.94 16.45 5.33
C PHE A 84 -9.89 17.50 5.69
N HIS A 85 -10.22 18.80 5.61
CA HIS A 85 -9.27 19.87 5.92
C HIS A 85 -8.71 19.81 7.35
N GLU A 86 -9.50 19.32 8.31
CA GLU A 86 -9.09 19.16 9.70
C GLU A 86 -8.74 17.70 10.05
N ALA A 87 -8.80 16.80 9.06
CA ALA A 87 -8.68 15.39 9.32
C ALA A 87 -7.24 14.96 9.62
N VAL A 88 -7.08 14.22 10.70
CA VAL A 88 -5.81 13.58 11.09
C VAL A 88 -5.85 12.11 10.69
N LEU A 89 -4.83 11.67 9.98
CA LEU A 89 -4.63 10.28 9.58
C LEU A 89 -3.51 9.67 10.42
N ALA A 90 -3.77 8.52 11.03
CA ALA A 90 -2.79 7.76 11.79
C ALA A 90 -2.55 6.38 11.15
N SER A 91 -1.29 5.97 11.12
CA SER A 91 -0.90 4.61 10.72
C SER A 91 -0.99 3.69 11.94
N LEU A 92 -1.65 2.53 11.78
CA LEU A 92 -1.82 1.55 12.86
C LEU A 92 -0.87 0.36 12.65
N GLN A 93 -1.10 -0.44 11.62
CA GLN A 93 -0.36 -1.66 11.35
C GLN A 93 0.00 -1.78 9.88
N THR A 94 1.19 -2.31 9.60
CA THR A 94 1.68 -2.54 8.23
C THR A 94 2.19 -3.98 8.09
N SER A 95 1.71 -4.67 7.06
CA SER A 95 2.21 -5.96 6.63
C SER A 95 2.72 -5.89 5.20
N VAL A 96 3.89 -6.45 4.93
CA VAL A 96 4.53 -6.44 3.61
C VAL A 96 4.84 -7.85 3.19
N ARG A 97 4.52 -8.18 1.93
CA ARG A 97 4.88 -9.44 1.28
C ARG A 97 5.51 -9.15 -0.08
N PHE A 98 6.77 -9.45 -0.24
CA PHE A 98 7.44 -9.40 -1.55
C PHE A 98 7.01 -10.58 -2.41
N LEU A 99 6.57 -10.30 -3.63
CA LEU A 99 6.24 -11.29 -4.66
C LEU A 99 7.43 -11.49 -5.60
N ARG A 100 8.22 -10.44 -5.79
CA ARG A 100 9.47 -10.40 -6.56
C ARG A 100 10.39 -9.32 -5.93
N PRO A 101 11.67 -9.28 -6.29
CA PRO A 101 12.58 -8.24 -5.77
C PRO A 101 12.17 -6.80 -6.07
N ASP A 102 11.31 -6.60 -7.08
CA ASP A 102 10.81 -5.31 -7.56
C ASP A 102 9.30 -5.12 -7.38
N LEU A 103 8.63 -6.08 -6.70
CA LEU A 103 7.17 -6.09 -6.56
C LEU A 103 6.75 -6.57 -5.17
N ALA A 104 5.95 -5.79 -4.46
CA ALA A 104 5.39 -6.19 -3.18
C ALA A 104 3.90 -5.87 -3.05
N VAL A 105 3.24 -6.63 -2.18
CA VAL A 105 1.90 -6.32 -1.65
C VAL A 105 2.08 -5.76 -0.25
N LEU A 106 1.38 -4.68 0.03
CA LEU A 106 1.36 -4.02 1.32
C LEU A 106 -0.08 -3.93 1.81
N HIS A 107 -0.34 -4.40 3.02
CA HIS A 107 -1.57 -4.13 3.74
C HIS A 107 -1.27 -3.14 4.85
N TRP A 108 -2.07 -2.07 4.91
CA TRP A 108 -1.90 -1.00 5.88
C TRP A 108 -3.24 -0.64 6.51
N SER A 109 -3.37 -0.85 7.82
CA SER A 109 -4.50 -0.36 8.58
C SER A 109 -4.24 1.06 9.08
N TRP A 110 -5.28 1.88 9.02
CA TRP A 110 -5.23 3.30 9.34
C TRP A 110 -6.42 3.70 10.21
N ARG A 111 -6.29 4.84 10.89
CA ARG A 111 -7.36 5.55 11.59
C ARG A 111 -7.44 6.97 11.07
N VAL A 112 -8.65 7.46 10.85
CA VAL A 112 -8.92 8.86 10.52
C VAL A 112 -9.93 9.43 11.49
N GLU A 113 -9.71 10.68 11.88
CA GLU A 113 -10.61 11.47 12.73
C GLU A 113 -10.57 12.94 12.33
N GLY A 114 -11.61 13.70 12.72
CA GLY A 114 -11.71 15.13 12.41
C GLY A 114 -12.25 15.45 11.00
N ASP A 115 -12.59 14.44 10.21
CA ASP A 115 -13.27 14.65 8.92
C ASP A 115 -14.78 14.89 9.10
N LYS A 116 -15.39 15.46 8.06
CA LYS A 116 -16.81 15.83 8.01
C LYS A 116 -17.52 15.06 6.92
N ASN A 117 -18.83 14.94 7.05
CA ASN A 117 -19.73 14.51 5.98
C ASN A 117 -19.88 15.62 4.93
N ASP A 118 -20.52 15.34 3.80
CA ASP A 118 -20.76 16.32 2.73
C ASP A 118 -21.62 17.50 3.20
N ASP A 119 -22.47 17.28 4.18
CA ASP A 119 -23.29 18.32 4.86
C ASP A 119 -22.51 19.07 5.96
N LEU A 120 -21.19 18.87 6.05
CA LEU A 120 -20.28 19.45 7.02
C LEU A 120 -20.50 19.01 8.48
N THR A 121 -21.37 18.05 8.75
CA THR A 121 -21.51 17.47 10.09
C THR A 121 -20.28 16.64 10.44
N PRO A 122 -19.81 16.65 11.71
CA PRO A 122 -18.66 15.85 12.14
C PRO A 122 -18.90 14.35 11.90
N ARG A 123 -17.89 13.67 11.35
CA ARG A 123 -17.90 12.22 11.22
C ARG A 123 -17.21 11.57 12.42
N LYS A 124 -17.74 10.44 12.88
CA LYS A 124 -17.09 9.67 13.94
C LYS A 124 -15.74 9.13 13.47
N PRO A 125 -14.72 9.07 14.36
CA PRO A 125 -13.47 8.40 14.05
C PRO A 125 -13.70 6.99 13.51
N ARG A 126 -12.94 6.61 12.49
CA ARG A 126 -13.05 5.30 11.86
C ARG A 126 -11.70 4.74 11.45
N ASN A 127 -11.68 3.43 11.31
CA ASN A 127 -10.52 2.71 10.82
C ASN A 127 -10.78 2.18 9.41
N GLY A 128 -9.71 1.88 8.72
CA GLY A 128 -9.77 1.24 7.42
C GLY A 128 -8.53 0.43 7.11
N LEU A 129 -8.56 -0.19 5.95
CA LEU A 129 -7.50 -1.04 5.44
C LEU A 129 -7.21 -0.68 3.99
N PHE A 130 -5.95 -0.41 3.69
CA PHE A 130 -5.43 -0.40 2.35
C PHE A 130 -4.85 -1.75 1.97
N THR A 131 -5.15 -2.19 0.76
CA THR A 131 -4.34 -3.18 0.03
C THR A 131 -3.66 -2.45 -1.11
N MET A 132 -2.33 -2.47 -1.13
CA MET A 132 -1.52 -1.78 -2.14
C MET A 132 -0.61 -2.76 -2.85
N ILE A 133 -0.46 -2.59 -4.16
CA ILE A 133 0.61 -3.19 -4.95
C ILE A 133 1.64 -2.09 -5.22
N VAL A 134 2.88 -2.36 -4.86
CA VAL A 134 3.98 -1.42 -5.03
C VAL A 134 5.07 -2.02 -5.90
N VAL A 135 5.66 -1.20 -6.76
CA VAL A 135 6.74 -1.59 -7.66
C VAL A 135 7.94 -0.68 -7.53
N LYS A 136 9.11 -1.25 -7.74
CA LYS A 136 10.37 -0.49 -7.78
C LYS A 136 10.63 -0.02 -9.21
N LYS A 137 10.57 1.30 -9.42
CA LYS A 137 10.90 1.96 -10.69
C LYS A 137 12.04 2.97 -10.44
N ASN A 138 13.14 2.88 -11.17
CA ASN A 138 14.28 3.83 -11.05
C ASN A 138 14.78 4.02 -9.60
N ALA A 139 14.90 2.92 -8.85
CA ALA A 139 15.29 2.87 -7.43
C ALA A 139 14.24 3.41 -6.42
N GLU A 140 13.09 3.89 -6.87
CA GLU A 140 11.98 4.34 -6.02
C GLU A 140 10.86 3.30 -5.96
N TRP A 141 10.22 3.15 -4.81
CA TRP A 141 9.03 2.33 -4.64
C TRP A 141 7.77 3.18 -4.80
N LEU A 142 6.95 2.85 -5.79
CA LEU A 142 5.73 3.57 -6.13
C LEU A 142 4.51 2.66 -6.02
N ILE A 143 3.39 3.22 -5.57
CA ILE A 143 2.09 2.55 -5.52
C ILE A 143 1.53 2.52 -6.95
N VAL A 144 1.25 1.32 -7.48
CA VAL A 144 0.65 1.11 -8.81
C VAL A 144 -0.82 0.72 -8.73
N VAL A 145 -1.23 0.07 -7.64
CA VAL A 145 -2.64 -0.24 -7.36
C VAL A 145 -2.89 0.00 -5.88
N ALA A 146 -4.02 0.60 -5.54
CA ALA A 146 -4.49 0.69 -4.17
C ALA A 146 -6.00 0.49 -4.10
N GLN A 147 -6.43 -0.37 -3.16
CA GLN A 147 -7.82 -0.51 -2.74
C GLN A 147 -7.93 -0.07 -1.29
N ASN A 148 -8.78 0.92 -1.04
CA ASN A 148 -9.09 1.39 0.30
C ASN A 148 -10.49 0.92 0.74
N THR A 149 -10.61 0.56 2.02
CA THR A 149 -11.88 0.08 2.56
C THR A 149 -12.05 0.56 4.00
N ASN A 150 -13.24 1.01 4.37
CA ASN A 150 -13.58 1.24 5.77
C ASN A 150 -13.75 -0.10 6.49
N GLN A 151 -13.23 -0.19 7.71
CA GLN A 151 -13.56 -1.31 8.59
C GLN A 151 -14.93 -1.07 9.22
N ILE A 152 -15.81 -2.04 9.08
CA ILE A 152 -17.12 -2.02 9.75
C ILE A 152 -16.92 -2.61 11.15
N PRO A 153 -17.21 -1.85 12.23
CA PRO A 153 -17.13 -2.38 13.58
C PRO A 153 -18.16 -3.50 13.77
N GLY A 154 -17.72 -4.59 14.37
CA GLY A 154 -18.59 -5.70 14.75
C GLY A 154 -17.88 -7.04 14.56
N PRO A 155 -18.33 -8.08 15.27
CA PRO A 155 -17.83 -9.42 15.04
C PRO A 155 -18.23 -9.88 13.63
N ASN A 156 -17.29 -10.43 12.91
CA ASN A 156 -17.59 -11.25 11.74
C ASN A 156 -17.46 -12.71 12.13
N PRO A 157 -18.54 -13.36 12.57
CA PRO A 157 -18.49 -14.72 13.10
C PRO A 157 -18.04 -15.75 12.05
N GLU A 158 -18.14 -15.42 10.75
CA GLU A 158 -17.66 -16.29 9.68
C GLU A 158 -16.12 -16.31 9.58
N LEU A 159 -15.45 -15.30 10.17
CA LEU A 159 -14.00 -15.16 10.16
C LEU A 159 -13.36 -15.37 11.53
N ASP A 160 -14.18 -15.66 12.55
CA ASP A 160 -13.67 -15.97 13.90
C ASP A 160 -12.72 -17.19 13.84
N GLY A 161 -11.46 -16.94 14.21
CA GLY A 161 -10.39 -17.94 14.16
C GLY A 161 -9.62 -18.03 12.84
N ILE A 162 -10.05 -17.33 11.77
CA ILE A 162 -9.34 -17.28 10.47
C ILE A 162 -8.40 -16.07 10.40
N THR A 163 -8.79 -14.96 10.98
CA THR A 163 -8.00 -13.71 10.99
C THR A 163 -7.63 -13.36 12.43
N PRO A 164 -6.37 -13.06 12.75
CA PRO A 164 -6.07 -12.50 14.05
C PRO A 164 -6.84 -11.19 14.20
N PRO A 165 -7.47 -10.93 15.35
CA PRO A 165 -8.18 -9.69 15.57
C PRO A 165 -7.22 -8.54 15.38
N ILE A 166 -7.62 -7.52 14.58
CA ILE A 166 -6.92 -6.26 14.56
C ILE A 166 -7.06 -5.68 15.96
N VAL A 167 -5.98 -5.71 16.73
CA VAL A 167 -5.96 -5.13 18.08
C VAL A 167 -6.00 -3.62 17.89
N LEU A 168 -7.20 -3.06 18.02
CA LEU A 168 -7.35 -1.60 18.11
C LEU A 168 -6.71 -1.15 19.42
N PRO A 169 -5.97 -0.02 19.45
CA PRO A 169 -5.52 0.56 20.70
C PRO A 169 -6.75 0.81 21.58
N LYS A 170 -6.67 0.41 22.84
CA LYS A 170 -7.70 0.75 23.85
C LYS A 170 -7.68 2.27 24.01
N GLU A 171 -8.87 2.88 23.96
CA GLU A 171 -9.10 4.27 24.31
C GLU A 171 -8.63 4.58 25.72
#